data_c38591c88330924234cbd9948b75b545
#
_entry.id   c38591c88330924234cbd9948b75b545
#
_cell.length_a   1.000
_cell.length_b   1.000
_cell.length_c   1.000
_cell.angle_alpha   90.00
_cell.angle_beta   90.00
_cell.angle_gamma   90.00
#
_symmetry.space_group_name_H-M   'P 1'
#
loop_
_entity.id
_entity.type
_entity.pdbx_description
1 polymer ?
#
loop_
_entity_poly.entity_id
_entity_poly.type
_entity_poly.pdbx_seq_one_letter_code
_entity_poly.pdbx_strand_id
1 'polypeptide(L)'
;FSFRNIEEARKVLPENSSYWKSLDGMWKFHWAPNPDERPKDFFRTDYDVSKWDDIKVPVSWNMAGLQRDGKNKYGDPLYSNQRVIFQHSWQPMNDWKGGVMRTPPKDWMTYRNRNEVGSYRRTFNVPADWKGQEIYLNFDGVDSFFYLYINGKYVGFSKNSRNLAQFDITPYLNKKGENV
;
A
#
# COMPACT_ATOMS: atom_id res chain seq x y z
N PHE A 1 12.35 -17.09 -3.80
CA PHE A 1 11.15 -17.93 -3.62
C PHE A 1 11.55 -19.33 -3.24
N SER A 2 10.76 -19.95 -2.37
CA SER A 2 10.93 -21.35 -2.00
C SER A 2 10.01 -22.23 -2.85
N PHE A 3 10.47 -23.40 -3.19
CA PHE A 3 9.71 -24.41 -3.93
C PHE A 3 9.71 -25.71 -3.13
N ARG A 4 8.63 -26.47 -3.18
CA ARG A 4 8.51 -27.73 -2.44
C ARG A 4 9.44 -28.83 -2.97
N ASN A 5 9.67 -28.80 -4.28
CA ASN A 5 10.48 -29.80 -4.97
C ASN A 5 11.10 -29.24 -6.26
N ILE A 6 11.97 -30.03 -6.88
CA ILE A 6 12.69 -29.62 -8.08
C ILE A 6 11.78 -29.46 -9.30
N GLU A 7 10.66 -30.17 -9.36
CA GLU A 7 9.72 -30.07 -10.48
C GLU A 7 8.99 -28.70 -10.46
N GLU A 8 8.64 -28.21 -9.29
CA GLU A 8 8.13 -26.86 -9.13
C GLU A 8 9.21 -25.80 -9.48
N ALA A 9 10.43 -25.99 -8.98
CA ALA A 9 11.54 -25.08 -9.21
C ALA A 9 11.91 -24.92 -10.70
N ARG A 10 11.81 -26.00 -11.48
CA ARG A 10 12.09 -25.99 -12.92
C ARG A 10 11.11 -25.15 -13.72
N LYS A 11 9.93 -24.84 -13.18
CA LYS A 11 8.94 -23.96 -13.84
C LYS A 11 9.29 -22.49 -13.72
N VAL A 12 10.26 -22.13 -12.88
CA VAL A 12 10.91 -20.81 -12.71
C VAL A 12 10.01 -19.72 -12.13
N LEU A 13 8.71 -19.68 -12.43
CA LEU A 13 7.81 -18.62 -12.01
C LEU A 13 7.33 -18.82 -10.56
N PRO A 14 7.29 -17.77 -9.73
CA PRO A 14 6.86 -17.85 -8.33
C PRO A 14 5.49 -18.49 -8.13
N GLU A 15 4.54 -18.16 -8.99
CA GLU A 15 3.16 -18.69 -8.96
C GLU A 15 3.07 -20.20 -9.20
N ASN A 16 4.14 -20.83 -9.63
CA ASN A 16 4.25 -22.29 -9.75
C ASN A 16 4.71 -22.95 -8.45
N SER A 17 5.04 -22.17 -7.43
CA SER A 17 5.40 -22.69 -6.12
C SER A 17 4.15 -22.98 -5.29
N SER A 18 4.11 -24.15 -4.65
CA SER A 18 3.10 -24.47 -3.62
C SER A 18 3.20 -23.57 -2.38
N TYR A 19 4.30 -22.82 -2.25
CA TYR A 19 4.55 -21.87 -1.16
C TYR A 19 4.32 -20.42 -1.57
N TRP A 20 3.59 -20.17 -2.63
CA TRP A 20 3.24 -18.84 -3.09
C TRP A 20 1.72 -18.65 -3.18
N LYS A 21 1.25 -17.49 -2.78
CA LYS A 21 -0.14 -17.11 -2.86
C LYS A 21 -0.28 -15.62 -3.15
N SER A 22 -0.97 -15.27 -4.23
CA SER A 22 -1.30 -13.88 -4.52
C SER A 22 -2.37 -13.34 -3.56
N LEU A 23 -2.18 -12.10 -3.15
CA LEU A 23 -3.20 -11.27 -2.53
C LEU A 23 -3.74 -10.19 -3.49
N ASP A 24 -3.41 -10.27 -4.77
CA ASP A 24 -4.02 -9.42 -5.80
C ASP A 24 -5.52 -9.64 -5.90
N GLY A 25 -6.22 -8.63 -6.39
CA GLY A 25 -7.67 -8.67 -6.56
C GLY A 25 -8.39 -7.56 -5.84
N MET A 26 -9.62 -7.80 -5.41
CA MET A 26 -10.44 -6.76 -4.78
C MET A 26 -10.09 -6.57 -3.31
N TRP A 27 -9.85 -5.31 -2.92
CA TRP A 27 -9.58 -4.87 -1.56
C TRP A 27 -10.60 -3.81 -1.17
N LYS A 28 -10.97 -3.73 0.09
CA LYS A 28 -11.67 -2.57 0.64
C LYS A 28 -10.74 -1.38 0.68
N PHE A 29 -11.24 -0.23 0.28
CA PHE A 29 -10.45 0.98 0.10
C PHE A 29 -11.17 2.23 0.60
N HIS A 30 -10.45 3.06 1.33
CA HIS A 30 -10.90 4.37 1.74
C HIS A 30 -9.84 5.40 1.40
N TRP A 31 -10.22 6.39 0.61
CA TRP A 31 -9.37 7.53 0.29
C TRP A 31 -9.66 8.70 1.22
N ALA A 32 -8.62 9.37 1.68
CA ALA A 32 -8.70 10.61 2.43
C ALA A 32 -7.80 11.68 1.79
N PRO A 33 -8.23 12.95 1.75
CA PRO A 33 -7.47 14.03 1.10
C PRO A 33 -6.21 14.40 1.86
N ASN A 34 -6.10 14.02 3.12
CA ASN A 34 -4.95 14.29 3.97
C ASN A 34 -4.89 13.30 5.14
N PRO A 35 -3.76 13.25 5.89
CA PRO A 35 -3.59 12.32 7.00
C PRO A 35 -4.54 12.54 8.18
N ASP A 36 -5.04 13.75 8.39
CA ASP A 36 -5.91 14.05 9.54
C ASP A 36 -7.31 13.46 9.38
N GLU A 37 -7.77 13.35 8.12
CA GLU A 37 -9.09 12.83 7.75
C GLU A 37 -9.12 11.30 7.55
N ARG A 38 -7.96 10.64 7.60
CA ARG A 38 -7.93 9.19 7.45
C ARG A 38 -8.64 8.47 8.59
N PRO A 39 -9.24 7.30 8.39
CA PRO A 39 -9.77 6.47 9.46
C PRO A 39 -8.62 5.96 10.34
N LYS A 40 -8.53 6.47 11.58
CA LYS A 40 -7.36 6.23 12.46
C LYS A 40 -7.28 4.81 13.01
N ASP A 41 -8.43 4.18 13.27
CA ASP A 41 -8.53 2.87 13.94
C ASP A 41 -8.89 1.74 12.97
N PHE A 42 -8.76 1.96 11.67
CA PHE A 42 -9.17 1.00 10.64
C PHE A 42 -8.44 -0.36 10.71
N PHE A 43 -7.29 -0.39 11.36
CA PHE A 43 -6.48 -1.61 11.56
C PHE A 43 -7.11 -2.58 12.57
N ARG A 44 -8.05 -2.14 13.39
CA ARG A 44 -8.76 -3.00 14.35
C ARG A 44 -9.56 -4.06 13.60
N THR A 45 -9.55 -5.28 14.12
CA THR A 45 -10.23 -6.42 13.46
C THR A 45 -11.74 -6.25 13.41
N ASP A 46 -12.32 -5.54 14.38
CA ASP A 46 -13.75 -5.24 14.51
C ASP A 46 -14.20 -3.96 13.79
N TYR A 47 -13.29 -3.27 13.08
CA TYR A 47 -13.64 -2.05 12.37
C TYR A 47 -14.52 -2.34 11.16
N ASP A 48 -15.68 -1.67 11.07
CA ASP A 48 -16.62 -1.84 9.96
C ASP A 48 -16.14 -1.12 8.69
N VAL A 49 -15.86 -1.89 7.67
CA VAL A 49 -15.46 -1.41 6.34
C VAL A 49 -16.56 -1.63 5.28
N SER A 50 -17.77 -1.94 5.68
CA SER A 50 -18.88 -2.26 4.77
C SER A 50 -19.21 -1.12 3.80
N LYS A 51 -18.99 0.13 4.23
CA LYS A 51 -19.22 1.35 3.44
C LYS A 51 -18.00 1.80 2.63
N TRP A 52 -16.89 1.07 2.70
CA TRP A 52 -15.71 1.38 1.92
C TRP A 52 -15.88 0.94 0.47
N ASP A 53 -15.18 1.62 -0.42
CA ASP A 53 -15.12 1.21 -1.81
C ASP A 53 -14.39 -0.13 -1.98
N ASP A 54 -14.60 -0.75 -3.12
CA ASP A 54 -13.80 -1.87 -3.58
C ASP A 54 -12.83 -1.38 -4.65
N ILE A 55 -11.54 -1.68 -4.49
CA ILE A 55 -10.50 -1.33 -5.46
C ILE A 55 -9.72 -2.57 -5.88
N LYS A 56 -9.44 -2.69 -7.17
CA LYS A 56 -8.61 -3.78 -7.68
C LYS A 56 -7.14 -3.47 -7.42
N VAL A 57 -6.44 -4.36 -6.74
CA VAL A 57 -4.98 -4.28 -6.50
C VAL A 57 -4.29 -5.31 -7.40
N PRO A 58 -3.17 -5.00 -8.06
CA PRO A 58 -2.45 -3.71 -8.02
C PRO A 58 -3.09 -2.65 -8.93
N VAL A 59 -3.10 -1.40 -8.45
CA VAL A 59 -3.50 -0.23 -9.25
C VAL A 59 -3.05 1.06 -8.57
N SER A 60 -2.79 2.11 -9.34
CA SER A 60 -2.74 3.47 -8.79
C SER A 60 -4.16 3.96 -8.52
N TRP A 61 -4.49 4.35 -7.30
CA TRP A 61 -5.84 4.79 -6.95
C TRP A 61 -6.30 6.01 -7.73
N ASN A 62 -5.39 6.93 -8.07
CA ASN A 62 -5.71 8.09 -8.90
C ASN A 62 -6.21 7.68 -10.30
N MET A 63 -5.70 6.58 -10.84
CA MET A 63 -6.18 6.05 -12.12
C MET A 63 -7.49 5.28 -11.95
N ALA A 64 -7.63 4.54 -10.86
CA ALA A 64 -8.87 3.80 -10.56
C ALA A 64 -10.05 4.73 -10.25
N GLY A 65 -9.78 5.92 -9.72
CA GLY A 65 -10.81 6.91 -9.38
C GLY A 65 -11.31 7.75 -10.54
N LEU A 66 -10.68 7.67 -11.73
CA LEU A 66 -11.04 8.48 -12.88
C LEU A 66 -12.41 8.08 -13.43
N GLN A 67 -13.31 9.06 -13.51
CA GLN A 67 -14.68 8.90 -13.99
C GLN A 67 -14.81 9.35 -15.44
N ARG A 68 -15.89 8.94 -16.12
CA ARG A 68 -16.15 9.29 -17.53
C ARG A 68 -16.35 10.78 -17.77
N ASP A 69 -16.78 11.52 -16.75
CA ASP A 69 -16.98 12.99 -16.80
C ASP A 69 -15.68 13.77 -16.54
N GLY A 70 -14.55 13.07 -16.42
CA GLY A 70 -13.23 13.65 -16.17
C GLY A 70 -12.95 13.96 -14.71
N LYS A 71 -13.90 13.76 -13.81
CA LYS A 71 -13.66 13.90 -12.36
C LYS A 71 -12.90 12.70 -11.84
N ASN A 72 -12.19 12.90 -10.74
CA ASN A 72 -11.50 11.83 -10.07
C ASN A 72 -11.98 11.68 -8.63
N LYS A 73 -12.41 10.47 -8.29
CA LYS A 73 -12.91 10.13 -6.95
C LYS A 73 -11.81 10.12 -5.90
N TYR A 74 -10.58 9.83 -6.31
CA TYR A 74 -9.45 9.56 -5.41
C TYR A 74 -8.27 10.50 -5.65
N GLY A 75 -8.57 11.79 -5.86
CA GLY A 75 -7.57 12.81 -6.14
C GLY A 75 -7.00 12.73 -7.56
N ASP A 76 -6.39 13.80 -7.99
CA ASP A 76 -5.87 13.91 -9.35
C ASP A 76 -4.55 13.17 -9.50
N PRO A 77 -4.34 12.43 -10.60
CA PRO A 77 -3.06 11.81 -10.88
C PRO A 77 -1.99 12.89 -11.07
N LEU A 78 -0.87 12.71 -10.39
CA LEU A 78 0.26 13.61 -10.47
C LEU A 78 1.41 12.95 -11.21
N TYR A 79 1.82 13.57 -12.30
CA TYR A 79 3.09 13.27 -12.91
C TYR A 79 4.16 14.23 -12.37
N SER A 80 5.03 13.76 -11.51
CA SER A 80 5.90 14.60 -10.70
C SER A 80 7.39 14.40 -10.99
N ASN A 81 7.77 14.19 -12.24
CA ASN A 81 9.19 14.08 -12.59
C ASN A 81 9.98 15.39 -12.43
N GLN A 82 9.29 16.51 -12.30
CA GLN A 82 9.90 17.85 -12.17
C GLN A 82 9.44 18.62 -10.92
N ARG A 83 8.56 18.03 -10.09
CA ARG A 83 7.99 18.70 -8.92
C ARG A 83 7.97 17.76 -7.74
N VAL A 84 8.24 18.28 -6.56
CA VAL A 84 8.14 17.54 -5.31
C VAL A 84 6.71 17.55 -4.82
N ILE A 85 6.19 16.38 -4.43
CA ILE A 85 4.83 16.25 -3.92
C ILE A 85 4.73 16.79 -2.49
N PHE A 86 5.80 16.69 -1.72
CA PHE A 86 5.83 17.13 -0.34
C PHE A 86 6.76 18.32 -0.16
N GLN A 87 6.29 19.33 0.58
CA GLN A 87 7.13 20.45 0.96
C GLN A 87 8.06 20.04 2.10
N HIS A 88 9.34 20.31 1.92
CA HIS A 88 10.31 20.19 2.99
C HIS A 88 10.18 21.39 3.93
N SER A 89 9.63 21.18 5.12
CA SER A 89 9.39 22.23 6.12
C SER A 89 10.68 22.87 6.68
N TRP A 90 11.80 22.22 6.48
CA TRP A 90 13.11 22.69 6.96
C TRP A 90 13.84 23.63 5.99
N GLN A 91 13.34 23.80 4.78
CA GLN A 91 13.92 24.76 3.82
C GLN A 91 13.03 25.96 3.61
N PRO A 92 13.53 27.17 3.85
CA PRO A 92 12.84 28.39 3.46
C PRO A 92 12.55 28.35 1.95
N MET A 93 11.31 28.49 1.59
CA MET A 93 10.86 28.40 0.19
C MET A 93 11.55 29.40 -0.74
N ASN A 94 12.05 30.51 -0.18
CA ASN A 94 12.66 31.60 -0.94
C ASN A 94 14.12 31.38 -1.31
N ASP A 95 14.81 30.43 -0.67
CA ASP A 95 16.25 30.23 -0.83
C ASP A 95 16.61 29.04 -1.73
N TRP A 96 15.61 28.33 -2.22
CA TRP A 96 15.85 27.19 -3.10
C TRP A 96 16.17 27.64 -4.52
N LYS A 97 17.43 27.61 -4.89
CA LYS A 97 17.92 28.14 -6.19
C LYS A 97 18.16 27.10 -7.28
N GLY A 98 17.75 25.87 -7.12
CA GLY A 98 18.01 24.95 -8.20
C GLY A 98 17.80 23.48 -7.93
N GLY A 99 18.01 22.69 -8.97
CA GLY A 99 17.85 21.25 -8.96
C GLY A 99 16.42 20.78 -9.26
N VAL A 100 16.24 19.48 -9.19
CA VAL A 100 14.97 18.79 -9.48
C VAL A 100 13.89 19.17 -8.48
N MET A 101 14.29 19.63 -7.30
CA MET A 101 13.41 19.97 -6.18
C MET A 101 13.13 21.47 -6.14
N ARG A 102 12.32 21.96 -7.06
CA ARG A 102 11.89 23.36 -7.05
C ARG A 102 10.82 23.58 -5.98
N THR A 103 10.82 24.77 -5.41
CA THR A 103 9.74 25.21 -4.55
C THR A 103 8.41 25.16 -5.29
N PRO A 104 7.46 24.35 -4.83
CA PRO A 104 6.13 24.32 -5.46
C PRO A 104 5.38 25.60 -5.17
N PRO A 105 4.34 25.94 -5.96
CA PRO A 105 3.39 27.00 -5.63
C PRO A 105 2.81 26.81 -4.22
N LYS A 106 2.56 27.89 -3.50
CA LYS A 106 2.11 27.86 -2.10
C LYS A 106 0.81 27.10 -1.88
N ASP A 107 -0.05 27.08 -2.87
CA ASP A 107 -1.35 26.42 -2.87
C ASP A 107 -1.30 24.95 -3.31
N TRP A 108 -0.15 24.49 -3.76
CA TRP A 108 -0.06 23.23 -4.44
C TRP A 108 0.36 22.05 -3.56
N MET A 109 1.26 22.28 -2.63
CA MET A 109 1.88 21.17 -1.90
C MET A 109 2.09 21.50 -0.44
N THR A 110 1.04 21.38 0.31
CA THR A 110 1.10 21.47 1.76
C THR A 110 0.78 20.11 2.36
N TYR A 111 1.08 19.95 3.63
CA TYR A 111 0.66 18.79 4.40
C TYR A 111 -0.86 18.50 4.29
N ARG A 112 -1.67 19.54 4.14
CA ARG A 112 -3.13 19.45 4.03
C ARG A 112 -3.60 19.16 2.61
N ASN A 113 -2.88 19.65 1.63
CA ASN A 113 -3.23 19.51 0.22
C ASN A 113 -2.21 18.57 -0.44
N ARG A 114 -2.68 17.64 -1.24
CA ARG A 114 -1.82 16.71 -1.99
C ARG A 114 -1.00 15.72 -1.15
N ASN A 115 -1.44 15.44 0.05
CA ASN A 115 -0.89 14.38 0.89
C ASN A 115 -1.99 13.35 1.19
N GLU A 116 -2.55 12.83 0.12
CA GLU A 116 -3.65 11.88 0.18
C GLU A 116 -3.21 10.58 0.87
N VAL A 117 -4.17 9.95 1.53
CA VAL A 117 -3.97 8.68 2.23
C VAL A 117 -4.97 7.66 1.73
N GLY A 118 -4.45 6.53 1.23
CA GLY A 118 -5.24 5.34 0.93
C GLY A 118 -5.18 4.35 2.09
N SER A 119 -6.33 4.02 2.65
CA SER A 119 -6.46 2.93 3.61
C SER A 119 -7.00 1.69 2.90
N TYR A 120 -6.26 0.61 2.97
CA TYR A 120 -6.59 -0.66 2.31
C TYR A 120 -6.87 -1.73 3.35
N ARG A 121 -7.85 -2.60 3.07
CA ARG A 121 -8.12 -3.73 3.94
C ARG A 121 -8.53 -4.95 3.13
N ARG A 122 -7.97 -6.09 3.49
CA ARG A 122 -8.28 -7.38 2.90
C ARG A 122 -8.21 -8.48 3.93
N THR A 123 -9.11 -9.45 3.80
CA THR A 123 -9.03 -10.70 4.54
C THR A 123 -8.32 -11.77 3.70
N PHE A 124 -7.64 -12.69 4.36
CA PHE A 124 -6.95 -13.79 3.71
C PHE A 124 -6.79 -15.00 4.63
N ASN A 125 -6.65 -16.17 4.01
CA ASN A 125 -6.32 -17.41 4.72
C ASN A 125 -4.94 -17.90 4.31
N VAL A 126 -4.17 -18.37 5.28
CA VAL A 126 -2.93 -19.11 5.03
C VAL A 126 -3.29 -20.55 4.71
N PRO A 127 -2.73 -21.16 3.65
CA PRO A 127 -2.96 -22.56 3.32
C PRO A 127 -2.58 -23.48 4.50
N ALA A 128 -3.41 -24.49 4.74
CA ALA A 128 -3.22 -25.37 5.88
C ALA A 128 -1.91 -26.20 5.84
N ASP A 129 -1.44 -26.46 4.64
CA ASP A 129 -0.18 -27.19 4.38
C ASP A 129 1.09 -26.33 4.57
N TRP A 130 0.92 -25.02 4.86
CA TRP A 130 2.02 -24.12 5.26
C TRP A 130 2.27 -24.13 6.78
N LYS A 131 1.60 -25.00 7.51
CA LYS A 131 1.78 -25.10 8.97
C LYS A 131 3.24 -25.35 9.33
N GLY A 132 3.76 -24.49 10.21
CA GLY A 132 5.15 -24.57 10.66
C GLY A 132 6.17 -23.88 9.74
N GLN A 133 5.71 -23.24 8.67
CA GLN A 133 6.55 -22.41 7.82
C GLN A 133 6.59 -20.96 8.34
N GLU A 134 7.65 -20.27 8.01
CA GLU A 134 7.71 -18.81 8.10
C GLU A 134 6.97 -18.19 6.92
N ILE A 135 6.11 -17.22 7.21
CA ILE A 135 5.24 -16.57 6.22
C ILE A 135 5.68 -15.14 6.02
N TYR A 136 6.10 -14.85 4.81
CA TYR A 136 6.52 -13.52 4.39
C TYR A 136 5.47 -12.86 3.48
N LEU A 137 5.10 -11.63 3.79
CA LEU A 137 4.26 -10.81 2.94
C LEU A 137 5.14 -9.87 2.12
N ASN A 138 4.99 -9.94 0.80
CA ASN A 138 5.75 -9.15 -0.15
C ASN A 138 4.87 -8.09 -0.80
N PHE A 139 5.39 -6.88 -0.88
CA PHE A 139 4.85 -5.79 -1.69
C PHE A 139 5.89 -5.45 -2.76
N ASP A 140 5.57 -5.72 -4.01
CA ASP A 140 6.51 -5.56 -5.13
C ASP A 140 6.78 -4.10 -5.47
N GLY A 141 5.84 -3.20 -5.11
CA GLY A 141 6.05 -1.77 -5.23
C GLY A 141 4.86 -0.99 -4.68
N VAL A 142 5.12 -0.11 -3.72
CA VAL A 142 4.13 0.81 -3.16
C VAL A 142 4.71 2.23 -3.13
N ASP A 143 4.09 3.13 -3.84
CA ASP A 143 4.41 4.55 -3.79
C ASP A 143 3.54 5.25 -2.72
N SER A 144 4.10 6.03 -1.81
CA SER A 144 5.54 6.25 -1.57
C SER A 144 5.94 5.72 -0.20
N PHE A 145 4.96 5.61 0.68
CA PHE A 145 5.12 5.23 2.08
C PHE A 145 3.86 4.48 2.55
N PHE A 146 4.02 3.41 3.31
CA PHE A 146 2.88 2.72 3.92
C PHE A 146 3.21 2.11 5.27
N TYR A 147 2.17 1.95 6.09
CA TYR A 147 2.17 1.15 7.30
C TYR A 147 1.47 -0.18 7.05
N LEU A 148 1.99 -1.26 7.64
CA LEU A 148 1.39 -2.58 7.62
C LEU A 148 0.88 -2.97 9.00
N TYR A 149 -0.35 -3.48 9.01
CA TYR A 149 -0.98 -4.09 10.18
C TYR A 149 -1.49 -5.48 9.81
N ILE A 150 -1.37 -6.43 10.71
CA ILE A 150 -1.93 -7.78 10.58
C ILE A 150 -2.71 -8.10 11.86
N ASN A 151 -3.97 -8.44 11.72
CA ASN A 151 -4.86 -8.81 12.83
C ASN A 151 -4.86 -7.76 13.97
N GLY A 152 -4.91 -6.50 13.59
CA GLY A 152 -4.94 -5.38 14.53
C GLY A 152 -3.58 -4.97 15.10
N LYS A 153 -2.51 -5.66 14.77
CA LYS A 153 -1.15 -5.40 15.28
C LYS A 153 -0.30 -4.71 14.23
N TYR A 154 0.42 -3.70 14.65
CA TYR A 154 1.42 -3.04 13.82
C TYR A 154 2.59 -4.00 13.51
N VAL A 155 2.92 -4.14 12.25
CA VAL A 155 4.03 -4.99 11.77
C VAL A 155 5.24 -4.13 11.42
N GLY A 156 5.03 -3.07 10.64
CA GLY A 156 6.12 -2.24 10.17
C GLY A 156 5.67 -1.21 9.14
N PHE A 157 6.65 -0.59 8.48
CA PHE A 157 6.43 0.36 7.40
C PHE A 157 7.50 0.22 6.32
N SER A 158 7.20 0.75 5.14
CA SER A 158 8.20 0.96 4.09
C SER A 158 8.02 2.33 3.46
N LYS A 159 9.13 2.93 3.02
CA LYS A 159 9.19 4.19 2.28
C LYS A 159 10.05 4.09 1.02
N ASN A 160 10.32 2.88 0.60
CA ASN A 160 11.17 2.60 -0.56
C ASN A 160 10.28 2.32 -1.78
N SER A 161 9.81 3.39 -2.40
CA SER A 161 8.94 3.34 -3.57
C SER A 161 9.47 2.40 -4.66
N ARG A 162 8.57 1.60 -5.25
CA ARG A 162 8.86 0.75 -6.43
C ARG A 162 9.86 -0.37 -6.20
N ASN A 163 10.25 -0.62 -4.97
CA ASN A 163 11.10 -1.74 -4.60
C ASN A 163 10.33 -2.71 -3.72
N LEU A 164 10.77 -3.95 -3.72
CA LEU A 164 10.23 -4.99 -2.86
C LEU A 164 10.33 -4.58 -1.38
N ALA A 165 9.19 -4.62 -0.69
CA ALA A 165 9.13 -4.57 0.76
C ALA A 165 8.63 -5.92 1.27
N GLN A 166 9.43 -6.58 2.10
CA GLN A 166 9.15 -7.90 2.65
C GLN A 166 9.02 -7.83 4.17
N PHE A 167 7.98 -8.46 4.71
CA PHE A 167 7.71 -8.52 6.14
C PHE A 167 7.46 -9.96 6.58
N ASP A 168 8.14 -10.39 7.64
CA ASP A 168 7.75 -11.62 8.34
C ASP A 168 6.46 -11.37 9.12
N ILE A 169 5.39 -11.98 8.67
CA ILE A 169 4.07 -11.86 9.31
C ILE A 169 3.72 -13.05 10.18
N THR A 170 4.58 -14.06 10.25
CA THR A 170 4.36 -15.30 11.01
C THR A 170 3.89 -15.07 12.45
N PRO A 171 4.52 -14.14 13.23
CA PRO A 171 4.13 -13.90 14.62
C PRO A 171 2.76 -13.23 14.80
N TYR A 172 2.22 -12.67 13.72
CA TYR A 172 0.97 -11.89 13.73
C TYR A 172 -0.24 -12.68 13.26
N LEU A 173 -0.02 -13.86 12.66
CA LEU A 173 -1.09 -14.66 12.08
C LEU A 173 -1.96 -15.34 13.13
N ASN A 174 -3.24 -15.45 12.85
CA ASN A 174 -4.15 -16.30 13.59
C ASN A 174 -3.77 -17.77 13.33
N LYS A 175 -3.69 -18.57 14.39
CA LYS A 175 -3.38 -20.00 14.27
C LYS A 175 -4.45 -20.78 13.53
N LYS A 176 -5.68 -20.28 13.51
CA LYS A 176 -6.83 -20.84 12.79
C LYS A 176 -7.71 -19.69 12.33
N GLY A 177 -8.36 -19.88 11.19
CA GLY A 177 -9.30 -18.92 10.64
C GLY A 177 -8.67 -17.84 9.78
N GLU A 178 -9.47 -16.84 9.51
CA GLU A 178 -9.15 -15.74 8.62
C GLU A 178 -8.21 -14.71 9.29
N ASN A 179 -7.35 -14.12 8.49
CA ASN A 179 -6.48 -13.01 8.87
C ASN A 179 -6.93 -11.74 8.14
N VAL A 180 -6.61 -10.60 8.70
CA VAL A 180 -6.90 -9.31 8.10
C VAL A 180 -5.68 -8.40 8.14
#